data_4baaea54dee4184389965a05c75456e4
#
_entry.id   4baaea54dee4184389965a05c75456e4
#
_cell.length_a   1.000
_cell.length_b   1.000
_cell.length_c   1.000
_cell.angle_alpha   90.00
_cell.angle_beta   90.00
_cell.angle_gamma   90.00
#
_symmetry.space_group_name_H-M   'P 1'
#
loop_
_entity.id
_entity.type
_entity.pdbx_description
1 polymer ?
#
loop_
_entity_poly.entity_id
_entity_poly.type
_entity_poly.pdbx_seq_one_letter_code
_entity_poly.pdbx_strand_id
1 'polypeptide(L)'
;KIRSFMKEFIVNSKLDVRIKNIKKEENRYVVNLEGRDVRFLIGEKGSTLNSFEYLLSMVKPLRDVKVVIDSNNYKDKREESLRDLAKRKGEKVLETGKSIKLNPMSARERKIIHEEISFMKNLETESVGEEPKRCLVIKKKR
;
A
#
# COMPACT_ATOMS: atom_id res chain seq x y z
N LYS A 1 8.99 7.55 22.32
CA LYS A 1 8.80 8.68 21.38
C LYS A 1 7.67 8.42 20.39
N ILE A 2 7.72 7.28 19.70
CA ILE A 2 6.69 6.92 18.72
C ILE A 2 5.32 6.79 19.41
N ARG A 3 5.26 6.06 20.51
CA ARG A 3 4.02 5.84 21.26
C ARG A 3 3.44 7.16 21.76
N SER A 4 4.27 8.04 22.30
CA SER A 4 3.81 9.36 22.80
C SER A 4 3.26 10.20 21.66
N PHE A 5 3.96 10.26 20.54
CA PHE A 5 3.51 11.00 19.37
C PHE A 5 2.18 10.46 18.83
N MET A 6 2.08 9.14 18.69
CA MET A 6 0.87 8.50 18.18
C MET A 6 -0.32 8.70 19.11
N LYS A 7 -0.11 8.62 20.42
CA LYS A 7 -1.20 8.87 21.40
C LYS A 7 -1.71 10.29 21.29
N GLU A 8 -0.82 11.27 21.20
CA GLU A 8 -1.20 12.67 21.05
C GLU A 8 -1.97 12.90 19.75
N PHE A 9 -1.49 12.34 18.66
CA PHE A 9 -2.17 12.43 17.38
C PHE A 9 -3.58 11.83 17.45
N ILE A 10 -3.72 10.65 18.04
CA ILE A 10 -5.01 9.95 18.17
C ILE A 10 -6.00 10.79 18.99
N VAL A 11 -5.55 11.31 20.13
CA VAL A 11 -6.41 12.15 20.98
C VAL A 11 -6.86 13.39 20.21
N ASN A 12 -5.96 14.05 19.52
CA ASN A 12 -6.27 15.27 18.77
C ASN A 12 -7.18 15.01 17.56
N SER A 13 -7.12 13.84 16.98
CA SER A 13 -7.95 13.49 15.83
C SER A 13 -9.40 13.23 16.18
N LYS A 14 -9.68 12.92 17.45
CA LYS A 14 -11.01 12.55 17.97
C LYS A 14 -11.58 11.29 17.31
N LEU A 15 -10.74 10.47 16.71
CA LEU A 15 -11.14 9.20 16.13
C LEU A 15 -11.08 8.09 17.19
N ASP A 16 -11.97 7.11 17.08
CA ASP A 16 -11.94 5.92 17.93
C ASP A 16 -10.90 4.93 17.40
N VAL A 17 -9.65 5.25 17.67
CA VAL A 17 -8.49 4.46 17.25
C VAL A 17 -7.53 4.37 18.43
N ARG A 18 -6.91 3.22 18.61
CA ARG A 18 -5.91 3.02 19.66
C ARG A 18 -4.75 2.19 19.14
N ILE A 19 -3.62 2.31 19.82
CA ILE A 19 -2.43 1.53 19.49
C ILE A 19 -2.62 0.13 20.07
N LYS A 20 -2.66 -0.87 19.20
CA LYS A 20 -2.69 -2.26 19.61
C LYS A 20 -1.33 -2.69 20.11
N ASN A 21 -0.30 -2.45 19.33
CA ASN A 21 1.09 -2.70 19.71
C ASN A 21 2.04 -1.93 18.80
N ILE A 22 3.29 -1.85 19.22
CA ILE A 22 4.39 -1.33 18.41
C ILE A 22 5.46 -2.41 18.39
N LYS A 23 5.78 -2.93 17.22
CA LYS A 23 6.80 -3.96 17.03
C LYS A 23 8.05 -3.35 16.43
N LYS A 24 9.21 -3.68 16.98
CA LYS A 24 10.49 -3.30 16.39
C LYS A 24 10.95 -4.42 15.47
N GLU A 25 11.09 -4.10 14.19
CA GLU A 25 11.69 -4.98 13.20
C GLU A 25 13.13 -4.50 12.94
N GLU A 26 13.87 -5.23 12.11
CA GLU A 26 15.30 -5.03 11.91
C GLU A 26 15.71 -3.57 11.70
N ASN A 27 14.98 -2.86 10.83
CA ASN A 27 15.30 -1.46 10.52
C ASN A 27 14.09 -0.54 10.53
N ARG A 28 13.00 -0.96 11.17
CA ARG A 28 11.77 -0.17 11.22
C ARG A 28 10.93 -0.50 12.45
N TYR A 29 9.98 0.38 12.76
CA TYR A 29 8.97 0.14 13.77
C TYR A 29 7.60 0.00 13.08
N VAL A 30 6.87 -1.03 13.44
CA VAL A 30 5.52 -1.26 12.92
C VAL A 30 4.51 -0.92 14.01
N VAL A 31 3.72 0.11 13.77
CA VAL A 31 2.64 0.54 14.68
C VAL A 31 1.34 -0.08 14.21
N ASN A 32 0.77 -0.98 15.00
CA ASN A 32 -0.51 -1.59 14.70
C ASN A 32 -1.62 -0.86 15.43
N LEU A 33 -2.63 -0.44 14.70
CA LEU A 33 -3.78 0.31 15.20
C LEU A 33 -5.04 -0.53 15.15
N GLU A 34 -5.96 -0.26 16.07
CA GLU A 34 -7.28 -0.91 16.11
C GLU A 34 -8.32 0.12 16.56
N GLY A 35 -9.60 -0.18 16.34
CA GLY A 35 -10.69 0.69 16.74
C GLY A 35 -11.74 0.82 15.64
N ARG A 36 -12.90 1.40 16.01
CA ARG A 36 -14.02 1.54 15.06
C ARG A 36 -13.69 2.44 13.89
N ASP A 37 -12.87 3.45 14.11
CA ASP A 37 -12.57 4.47 13.10
C ASP A 37 -11.29 4.20 12.32
N VAL A 38 -10.67 3.04 12.51
CA VAL A 38 -9.41 2.70 11.84
C VAL A 38 -9.55 2.72 10.31
N ARG A 39 -10.73 2.41 9.79
CA ARG A 39 -11.01 2.45 8.35
C ARG A 39 -10.76 3.83 7.74
N PHE A 40 -10.99 4.90 8.52
CA PHE A 40 -10.73 6.26 8.03
C PHE A 40 -9.24 6.56 7.91
N LEU A 41 -8.43 5.94 8.77
CA LEU A 41 -6.97 6.07 8.68
C LEU A 41 -6.38 5.24 7.54
N ILE A 42 -6.98 4.09 7.23
CA ILE A 42 -6.55 3.29 6.09
C ILE A 42 -6.83 4.03 4.79
N GLY A 43 -8.04 4.61 4.69
CA GLY A 43 -8.47 5.28 3.48
C GLY A 43 -8.72 4.32 2.33
N GLU A 44 -9.01 4.85 1.16
CA GLU A 44 -9.24 4.04 -0.02
C GLU A 44 -7.92 3.39 -0.46
N LYS A 45 -7.92 2.06 -0.53
CA LYS A 45 -6.75 1.27 -0.97
C LYS A 45 -5.46 1.59 -0.20
N GLY A 46 -5.60 1.98 1.06
CA GLY A 46 -4.45 2.27 1.92
C GLY A 46 -3.80 3.63 1.68
N SER A 47 -4.43 4.51 0.88
CA SER A 47 -3.86 5.81 0.53
C SER A 47 -3.62 6.70 1.75
N THR A 48 -4.54 6.71 2.70
CA THR A 48 -4.41 7.53 3.92
C THR A 48 -3.27 7.02 4.79
N LEU A 49 -3.13 5.71 4.94
CA LEU A 49 -1.99 5.13 5.68
C LEU A 49 -0.65 5.54 5.06
N ASN A 50 -0.55 5.44 3.74
CA ASN A 50 0.68 5.81 3.04
C ASN A 50 1.02 7.30 3.22
N SER A 51 0.03 8.16 3.10
CA SER A 51 0.21 9.60 3.30
C SER A 51 0.62 9.91 4.74
N PHE A 52 0.01 9.24 5.72
CA PHE A 52 0.33 9.43 7.13
C PHE A 52 1.76 9.01 7.43
N GLU A 53 2.20 7.86 6.90
CA GLU A 53 3.59 7.41 7.07
C GLU A 53 4.57 8.41 6.47
N TYR A 54 4.25 8.97 5.32
CA TYR A 54 5.07 9.99 4.68
C TYR A 54 5.22 11.22 5.59
N LEU A 55 4.10 11.71 6.14
CA LEU A 55 4.13 12.84 7.05
C LEU A 55 4.94 12.55 8.31
N LEU A 56 4.82 11.34 8.86
CA LEU A 56 5.61 10.94 10.03
C LEU A 56 7.12 10.98 9.75
N SER A 57 7.51 10.63 8.53
CA SER A 57 8.92 10.64 8.15
C SER A 57 9.53 12.04 8.18
N MET A 58 8.70 13.08 8.11
CA MET A 58 9.12 14.47 8.12
C MET A 58 9.12 15.11 9.51
N VAL A 59 8.58 14.43 10.51
CA VAL A 59 8.56 14.94 11.89
C VAL A 59 9.95 14.80 12.51
N LYS A 60 10.49 15.92 13.03
CA LYS A 60 11.86 15.96 13.57
C LYS A 60 12.23 14.81 14.52
N PRO A 61 11.43 14.50 15.57
CA PRO A 61 11.76 13.40 16.47
C PRO A 61 11.77 12.01 15.83
N LEU A 62 11.15 11.86 14.65
CA LEU A 62 11.02 10.58 13.97
C LEU A 62 11.77 10.52 12.65
N ARG A 63 12.54 11.57 12.33
CA ARG A 63 13.21 11.71 11.01
C ARG A 63 14.14 10.54 10.68
N ASP A 64 14.90 10.07 11.67
CA ASP A 64 15.88 9.01 11.46
C ASP A 64 15.32 7.61 11.74
N VAL A 65 14.01 7.52 11.94
CA VAL A 65 13.33 6.27 12.28
C VAL A 65 12.28 5.97 11.21
N LYS A 66 12.36 4.78 10.64
CA LYS A 66 11.33 4.34 9.71
C LYS A 66 10.14 3.80 10.49
N VAL A 67 8.98 4.41 10.30
CA VAL A 67 7.75 4.03 10.97
C VAL A 67 6.74 3.55 9.93
N VAL A 68 6.20 2.37 10.14
CA VAL A 68 5.16 1.77 9.29
C VAL A 68 3.90 1.65 10.12
N ILE A 69 2.77 2.05 9.56
CA ILE A 69 1.48 1.97 10.23
C ILE A 69 0.62 0.92 9.55
N ASP A 70 0.04 0.02 10.33
CA ASP A 70 -0.80 -1.04 9.80
C ASP A 70 -2.01 -1.26 10.71
N SER A 71 -2.99 -1.98 10.21
CA SER A 71 -4.18 -2.35 10.97
C SER A 71 -4.75 -3.66 10.42
N ASN A 72 -4.96 -4.64 11.32
CA ASN A 72 -5.53 -5.94 10.96
C ASN A 72 -4.83 -6.61 9.79
N ASN A 73 -3.50 -6.46 9.70
CA ASN A 73 -2.69 -6.97 8.59
C ASN A 73 -3.17 -6.43 7.23
N TYR A 74 -3.65 -5.19 7.20
CA TYR A 74 -4.18 -4.59 5.98
C TYR A 74 -3.19 -4.64 4.82
N LYS A 75 -1.91 -4.36 5.09
CA LYS A 75 -0.90 -4.34 4.02
C LYS A 75 -0.70 -5.71 3.39
N ASP A 76 -0.72 -6.77 4.18
CA ASP A 76 -0.60 -8.15 3.67
C ASP A 76 -1.85 -8.54 2.86
N LYS A 77 -3.03 -8.19 3.37
CA LYS A 77 -4.28 -8.43 2.65
C LYS A 77 -4.35 -7.65 1.35
N ARG A 78 -3.87 -6.42 1.36
CA ARG A 78 -3.83 -5.59 0.15
C ARG A 78 -2.88 -6.17 -0.88
N GLU A 79 -1.70 -6.64 -0.46
CA GLU A 79 -0.75 -7.31 -1.36
C GLU A 79 -1.36 -8.54 -2.00
N GLU A 80 -2.02 -9.38 -1.21
CA GLU A 80 -2.72 -10.57 -1.71
C GLU A 80 -3.79 -10.19 -2.73
N SER A 81 -4.60 -9.17 -2.42
CA SER A 81 -5.61 -8.67 -3.34
C SER A 81 -5.02 -8.20 -4.66
N LEU A 82 -3.87 -7.52 -4.61
CA LEU A 82 -3.18 -7.05 -5.82
C LEU A 82 -2.65 -8.22 -6.64
N ARG A 83 -2.12 -9.25 -6.01
CA ARG A 83 -1.65 -10.45 -6.71
C ARG A 83 -2.80 -11.18 -7.39
N ASP A 84 -3.94 -11.31 -6.72
CA ASP A 84 -5.14 -11.91 -7.31
C ASP A 84 -5.67 -11.08 -8.47
N LEU A 85 -5.67 -9.75 -8.33
CA LEU A 85 -6.06 -8.84 -9.40
C LEU A 85 -5.17 -9.03 -10.62
N ALA A 86 -3.85 -9.10 -10.41
CA ALA A 86 -2.88 -9.30 -11.48
C ALA A 86 -3.15 -10.60 -12.25
N LYS A 87 -3.39 -11.69 -11.52
CA LYS A 87 -3.69 -12.99 -12.14
C LYS A 87 -4.96 -12.94 -12.99
N ARG A 88 -6.05 -12.39 -12.44
CA ARG A 88 -7.32 -12.28 -13.15
C ARG A 88 -7.21 -11.43 -14.40
N LYS A 89 -6.58 -10.28 -14.28
CA LYS A 89 -6.40 -9.36 -15.41
C LYS A 89 -5.43 -9.92 -16.45
N GLY A 90 -4.37 -10.59 -15.99
CA GLY A 90 -3.42 -11.25 -16.88
C GLY A 90 -4.08 -12.36 -17.71
N GLU A 91 -4.89 -13.20 -17.08
CA GLU A 91 -5.63 -14.23 -17.78
C GLU A 91 -6.56 -13.64 -18.83
N LYS A 92 -7.21 -12.53 -18.50
CA LYS A 92 -8.09 -11.85 -19.43
C LYS A 92 -7.34 -11.29 -20.64
N VAL A 93 -6.13 -10.74 -20.42
CA VAL A 93 -5.28 -10.29 -21.52
C VAL A 93 -4.89 -11.45 -22.44
N LEU A 94 -4.51 -12.60 -21.85
CA LEU A 94 -4.19 -13.79 -22.63
C LEU A 94 -5.38 -14.30 -23.44
N GLU A 95 -6.57 -14.27 -22.86
CA GLU A 95 -7.80 -14.72 -23.50
C GLU A 95 -8.23 -13.81 -24.63
N THR A 96 -8.24 -12.50 -24.42
CA THR A 96 -8.74 -11.53 -25.40
C THR A 96 -7.68 -10.97 -26.33
N GLY A 97 -6.43 -11.04 -25.96
CA GLY A 97 -5.32 -10.42 -26.69
C GLY A 97 -5.27 -8.88 -26.55
N LYS A 98 -6.18 -8.30 -25.76
CA LYS A 98 -6.26 -6.85 -25.60
C LYS A 98 -5.59 -6.41 -24.30
N SER A 99 -4.79 -5.34 -24.37
CA SER A 99 -4.15 -4.76 -23.19
C SER A 99 -5.19 -4.22 -22.22
N ILE A 100 -4.87 -4.29 -20.92
CA ILE A 100 -5.71 -3.75 -19.86
C ILE A 100 -4.92 -2.73 -19.07
N LYS A 101 -5.50 -1.54 -18.91
CA LYS A 101 -4.95 -0.46 -18.10
C LYS A 101 -5.57 -0.53 -16.71
N LEU A 102 -4.73 -0.63 -15.69
CA LEU A 102 -5.17 -0.66 -14.30
C LEU A 102 -5.35 0.76 -13.77
N ASN A 103 -6.08 0.88 -12.65
CA ASN A 103 -6.21 2.17 -11.98
C ASN A 103 -4.85 2.68 -11.48
N PRO A 104 -4.66 3.99 -11.37
CA PRO A 104 -3.42 4.52 -10.80
C PRO A 104 -3.14 3.95 -9.42
N MET A 105 -1.87 3.69 -9.14
CA MET A 105 -1.43 3.14 -7.87
C MET A 105 0.02 3.54 -7.60
N SER A 106 0.46 3.36 -6.36
CA SER A 106 1.82 3.69 -5.97
C SER A 106 2.86 2.81 -6.66
N ALA A 107 4.10 3.27 -6.69
CA ALA A 107 5.21 2.50 -7.25
C ALA A 107 5.35 1.13 -6.57
N ARG A 108 5.15 1.08 -5.26
CA ARG A 108 5.21 -0.18 -4.49
C ARG A 108 4.14 -1.16 -4.97
N GLU A 109 2.91 -0.69 -5.16
CA GLU A 109 1.81 -1.54 -5.62
C GLU A 109 2.02 -1.99 -7.06
N ARG A 110 2.49 -1.08 -7.91
CA ARG A 110 2.82 -1.44 -9.30
C ARG A 110 3.89 -2.54 -9.36
N LYS A 111 4.86 -2.48 -8.45
CA LYS A 111 5.91 -3.51 -8.38
C LYS A 111 5.35 -4.88 -8.04
N ILE A 112 4.40 -4.94 -7.10
CA ILE A 112 3.74 -6.19 -6.72
C ILE A 112 3.06 -6.83 -7.93
N ILE A 113 2.31 -6.04 -8.69
CA ILE A 113 1.61 -6.53 -9.87
C ILE A 113 2.60 -6.95 -10.95
N HIS A 114 3.65 -6.16 -11.16
CA HIS A 114 4.70 -6.49 -12.13
C HIS A 114 5.35 -7.85 -11.80
N GLU A 115 5.67 -8.09 -10.53
CA GLU A 115 6.24 -9.37 -10.10
C GLU A 115 5.30 -10.53 -10.40
N GLU A 116 4.03 -10.38 -10.09
CA GLU A 116 3.05 -11.44 -10.31
C GLU A 116 2.89 -11.74 -11.80
N ILE A 117 2.81 -10.71 -12.64
CA ILE A 117 2.72 -10.86 -14.09
C ILE A 117 3.99 -11.52 -14.67
N SER A 118 5.16 -11.25 -14.07
CA SER A 118 6.42 -11.83 -14.55
C SER A 118 6.45 -13.36 -14.48
N PHE A 119 5.62 -13.97 -13.62
CA PHE A 119 5.49 -15.41 -13.54
C PHE A 119 4.55 -16.00 -14.59
N MET A 120 3.83 -15.16 -15.31
CA MET A 120 2.90 -15.60 -16.35
C MET A 120 3.55 -15.51 -17.72
N LYS A 121 3.47 -16.61 -18.49
CA LYS A 121 4.06 -16.63 -19.84
C LYS A 121 3.30 -15.69 -20.79
N ASN A 122 4.04 -15.08 -21.69
CA ASN A 122 3.51 -14.24 -22.76
C ASN A 122 2.84 -12.94 -22.31
N LEU A 123 3.10 -12.52 -21.08
CA LEU A 123 2.60 -11.24 -20.56
C LEU A 123 3.75 -10.34 -20.14
N GLU A 124 3.54 -9.05 -20.27
CA GLU A 124 4.44 -8.02 -19.77
C GLU A 124 3.66 -6.84 -19.25
N THR A 125 4.32 -5.99 -18.49
CA THR A 125 3.70 -4.77 -17.94
C THR A 125 4.50 -3.56 -18.35
N GLU A 126 3.82 -2.43 -18.42
CA GLU A 126 4.43 -1.13 -18.70
C GLU A 126 3.81 -0.08 -17.80
N SER A 127 4.64 0.71 -17.11
CA SER A 127 4.15 1.84 -16.32
C SER A 127 3.99 3.05 -17.24
N VAL A 128 2.83 3.68 -17.20
CA VAL A 128 2.51 4.85 -18.04
C VAL A 128 1.97 5.99 -17.20
N GLY A 129 2.14 7.21 -17.69
CA GLY A 129 1.66 8.41 -17.02
C GLY A 129 2.66 8.96 -16.00
N GLU A 130 2.25 10.03 -15.35
CA GLU A 130 3.06 10.70 -14.32
C GLU A 130 2.40 10.62 -12.96
N GLU A 131 3.23 10.56 -11.91
CA GLU A 131 2.71 10.60 -10.55
C GLU A 131 1.87 11.88 -10.32
N PRO A 132 0.77 11.84 -9.57
CA PRO A 132 0.25 10.68 -8.82
C PRO A 132 -0.68 9.77 -9.63
N LYS A 133 -0.80 9.99 -10.93
CA LYS A 133 -1.73 9.23 -11.80
C LYS A 133 -1.05 8.12 -12.60
N ARG A 134 0.18 7.78 -12.24
CA ARG A 134 0.92 6.72 -12.93
C ARG A 134 0.28 5.36 -12.69
N CYS A 135 0.11 4.59 -13.75
CA CYS A 135 -0.57 3.29 -13.69
C CYS A 135 0.20 2.24 -14.49
N LEU A 136 -0.23 0.98 -14.33
CA LEU A 136 0.31 -0.15 -15.10
C LEU A 136 -0.65 -0.55 -16.22
N VAL A 137 -0.06 -0.95 -17.34
CA VAL A 137 -0.77 -1.60 -18.43
C VAL A 137 -0.25 -3.03 -18.52
N ILE A 138 -1.15 -3.99 -18.51
CA ILE A 138 -0.83 -5.41 -18.74
C ILE A 138 -1.10 -5.69 -20.21
N LYS A 139 -0.09 -6.19 -20.89
CA LYS A 139 -0.20 -6.46 -22.33
C LYS A 139 0.45 -7.78 -22.70
N LYS A 140 0.01 -8.31 -23.84
CA LYS A 140 0.57 -9.55 -24.36
C LYS A 140 1.97 -9.30 -24.89
N LYS A 141 2.90 -10.18 -24.55
CA LYS A 141 4.28 -10.09 -25.02
C LYS A 141 4.36 -10.40 -26.51
N ARG A 142 5.10 -9.59 -27.21
CA ARG A 142 5.33 -9.78 -28.65
C ARG A 142 6.33 -10.88 -28.92
#